data_ec3adfec6abe30e75101f43e942154b7
#
_entry.id   ec3adfec6abe30e75101f43e942154b7
#
_cell.length_a   1.000
_cell.length_b   1.000
_cell.length_c   1.000
_cell.angle_alpha   90.00
_cell.angle_beta   90.00
_cell.angle_gamma   90.00
#
_symmetry.space_group_name_H-M   'P 1'
#
loop_
_entity.id
_entity.type
_entity.pdbx_description
1 polymer ?
#
loop_
_entity_poly.entity_id
_entity_poly.type
_entity_poly.pdbx_seq_one_letter_code
_entity_poly.pdbx_strand_id
1 'polypeptide(L)'
;MGQGTGHRALVIVDVQNDFCEDGSLAVGGGAEVAGRVSEHVASKGDRYAAIVATKDWHIDPGDHFGNPPDFVDSWPAHCHANSPGAEFHPNLSRAVAIDDVVNEVFKKGEYTASYSGFEGATESGTSLADWLRGHDIEAVDVVGIATRGCVKATAISAVEEGFQVRVLEDLCADPAEPPDGTANAISEMVSKGIDVTTADAVG
;
A
#
# COMPACT_ATOMS: atom_id res chain seq x y z
N MET A 1 23.59 -18.87 9.82
CA MET A 1 23.62 -18.47 8.40
C MET A 1 22.79 -17.20 8.36
N GLY A 2 23.43 -16.04 8.24
CA GLY A 2 22.72 -14.75 8.19
C GLY A 2 21.82 -14.78 6.98
N GLN A 3 20.53 -14.51 7.19
CA GLN A 3 19.64 -14.16 6.10
C GLN A 3 20.23 -12.88 5.50
N GLY A 4 20.76 -12.98 4.28
CA GLY A 4 21.20 -11.82 3.56
C GLY A 4 20.06 -10.80 3.56
N THR A 5 20.39 -9.58 3.91
CA THR A 5 19.56 -8.41 3.59
C THR A 5 19.60 -8.28 2.07
N GLY A 6 19.03 -9.28 1.38
CA GLY A 6 18.81 -9.23 -0.05
C GLY A 6 18.05 -7.94 -0.33
N HIS A 7 18.30 -7.34 -1.44
CA HIS A 7 17.76 -6.08 -1.87
C HIS A 7 16.24 -6.04 -1.64
N ARG A 8 15.84 -5.48 -0.51
CA ARG A 8 14.44 -5.39 -0.06
C ARG A 8 13.94 -3.98 -0.25
N ALA A 9 12.74 -3.84 -0.76
CA ALA A 9 12.05 -2.54 -0.82
C ALA A 9 10.91 -2.48 0.21
N LEU A 10 10.60 -1.27 0.67
CA LEU A 10 9.36 -0.96 1.35
C LEU A 10 8.35 -0.46 0.31
N VAL A 11 7.16 -1.04 0.31
CA VAL A 11 6.03 -0.64 -0.54
C VAL A 11 4.96 -0.04 0.35
N ILE A 12 4.77 1.27 0.28
CA ILE A 12 3.76 2.04 1.02
C ILE A 12 2.51 2.11 0.17
N VAL A 13 1.46 1.41 0.57
CA VAL A 13 0.24 1.24 -0.22
C VAL A 13 -0.81 2.25 0.19
N ASP A 14 -1.16 3.17 -0.72
CA ASP A 14 -2.36 4.01 -0.73
C ASP A 14 -2.62 4.76 0.59
N VAL A 15 -1.59 5.31 1.22
CA VAL A 15 -1.73 6.11 2.45
C VAL A 15 -2.17 7.53 2.08
N GLN A 16 -3.38 7.65 1.52
CA GLN A 16 -3.97 8.86 0.96
C GLN A 16 -5.05 9.45 1.87
N ASN A 17 -5.35 10.74 1.69
CA ASN A 17 -6.33 11.44 2.52
C ASN A 17 -7.71 10.78 2.48
N ASP A 18 -8.19 10.36 1.31
CA ASP A 18 -9.52 9.75 1.19
C ASP A 18 -9.66 8.41 1.91
N PHE A 19 -8.56 7.73 2.20
CA PHE A 19 -8.53 6.48 2.97
C PHE A 19 -8.25 6.68 4.47
N CYS A 20 -8.02 7.92 4.92
CA CYS A 20 -7.87 8.24 6.34
C CYS A 20 -9.15 8.88 6.89
N GLU A 21 -9.18 9.14 8.20
CA GLU A 21 -10.32 9.77 8.86
C GLU A 21 -10.69 11.08 8.15
N ASP A 22 -12.00 11.34 8.06
CA ASP A 22 -12.61 12.47 7.34
C ASP A 22 -12.53 12.38 5.80
N GLY A 23 -11.90 11.34 5.24
CA GLY A 23 -11.85 11.06 3.81
C GLY A 23 -13.14 10.44 3.28
N SER A 24 -13.30 10.40 1.96
CA SER A 24 -14.52 9.91 1.30
C SER A 24 -14.71 8.39 1.40
N LEU A 25 -13.66 7.63 1.64
CA LEU A 25 -13.66 6.19 1.90
C LEU A 25 -12.81 5.86 3.14
N ALA A 26 -13.14 6.52 4.23
CA ALA A 26 -12.34 6.53 5.44
C ALA A 26 -12.17 5.15 6.10
N VAL A 27 -10.95 4.85 6.47
CA VAL A 27 -10.55 3.71 7.29
C VAL A 27 -10.10 4.20 8.66
N GLY A 28 -10.73 3.71 9.72
CA GLY A 28 -10.36 4.07 11.09
C GLY A 28 -8.93 3.65 11.40
N GLY A 29 -8.13 4.56 11.98
CA GLY A 29 -6.72 4.35 12.25
C GLY A 29 -5.79 4.67 11.07
N GLY A 30 -6.33 5.12 9.93
CA GLY A 30 -5.52 5.46 8.74
C GLY A 30 -4.52 6.58 9.01
N ALA A 31 -4.94 7.65 9.64
CA ALA A 31 -4.06 8.77 10.01
C ALA A 31 -2.98 8.36 11.04
N GLU A 32 -3.30 7.43 11.95
CA GLU A 32 -2.32 6.88 12.90
C GLU A 32 -1.30 6.01 12.17
N VAL A 33 -1.75 5.13 11.28
CA VAL A 33 -0.86 4.28 10.45
C VAL A 33 0.05 5.15 9.59
N ALA A 34 -0.44 6.21 8.97
CA ALA A 34 0.40 7.17 8.24
C ALA A 34 1.56 7.69 9.09
N GLY A 35 1.28 8.07 10.34
CA GLY A 35 2.31 8.50 11.29
C GLY A 35 3.31 7.41 11.66
N ARG A 36 2.82 6.18 11.92
CA ARG A 36 3.69 5.03 12.26
C ARG A 36 4.58 4.61 11.08
N VAL A 37 4.06 4.65 9.87
CA VAL A 37 4.86 4.41 8.64
C VAL A 37 5.95 5.48 8.52
N SER A 38 5.63 6.75 8.76
CA SER A 38 6.63 7.83 8.76
C SER A 38 7.75 7.61 9.80
N GLU A 39 7.39 7.19 11.02
CA GLU A 39 8.35 6.86 12.08
C GLU A 39 9.21 5.63 11.74
N HIS A 40 8.60 4.62 11.11
CA HIS A 40 9.33 3.44 10.63
C HIS A 40 10.35 3.83 9.56
N VAL A 41 9.96 4.63 8.58
CA VAL A 41 10.87 5.13 7.53
C VAL A 41 11.99 5.97 8.15
N ALA A 42 11.68 6.86 9.08
CA ALA A 42 12.69 7.70 9.73
C ALA A 42 13.73 6.89 10.54
N SER A 43 13.31 5.76 11.13
CA SER A 43 14.16 4.95 12.02
C SER A 43 14.82 3.74 11.37
N LYS A 44 14.21 3.20 10.31
CA LYS A 44 14.63 1.95 9.67
C LYS A 44 14.72 2.05 8.14
N GLY A 45 14.49 3.23 7.55
CA GLY A 45 14.46 3.44 6.09
C GLY A 45 15.78 3.05 5.40
N ASP A 46 16.90 3.23 6.07
CA ASP A 46 18.24 2.88 5.59
C ASP A 46 18.48 1.36 5.42
N ARG A 47 17.56 0.52 5.92
CA ARG A 47 17.59 -0.95 5.75
C ARG A 47 16.96 -1.39 4.42
N TYR A 48 16.21 -0.51 3.79
CA TYR A 48 15.61 -0.78 2.49
C TYR A 48 16.51 -0.28 1.37
N ALA A 49 16.67 -1.09 0.34
CA ALA A 49 17.37 -0.68 -0.87
C ALA A 49 16.56 0.36 -1.67
N ALA A 50 15.24 0.35 -1.48
CA ALA A 50 14.34 1.34 -2.04
C ALA A 50 13.07 1.47 -1.19
N ILE A 51 12.45 2.66 -1.24
CA ILE A 51 11.13 2.92 -0.68
C ILE A 51 10.26 3.42 -1.82
N VAL A 52 9.15 2.75 -2.08
CA VAL A 52 8.21 3.12 -3.13
C VAL A 52 6.81 3.27 -2.54
N ALA A 53 5.97 4.04 -3.21
CA ALA A 53 4.59 4.23 -2.77
C ALA A 53 3.61 4.03 -3.92
N THR A 54 2.37 3.65 -3.60
CA THR A 54 1.28 3.59 -4.54
C THR A 54 0.21 4.62 -4.23
N LYS A 55 -0.54 5.03 -5.25
CA LYS A 55 -1.71 5.90 -5.14
C LYS A 55 -2.83 5.36 -6.03
N ASP A 56 -4.06 5.30 -5.48
CA ASP A 56 -5.25 5.35 -6.31
C ASP A 56 -5.33 6.72 -6.99
N TRP A 57 -5.60 6.72 -8.30
CA TRP A 57 -5.57 7.93 -9.10
C TRP A 57 -6.67 7.89 -10.17
N HIS A 58 -7.92 8.06 -9.71
CA HIS A 58 -9.09 7.83 -10.55
C HIS A 58 -9.42 9.05 -11.43
N ILE A 59 -9.44 8.83 -12.74
CA ILE A 59 -9.92 9.81 -13.73
C ILE A 59 -11.36 9.49 -14.13
N ASP A 60 -11.58 8.26 -14.60
CA ASP A 60 -12.90 7.71 -14.93
C ASP A 60 -12.86 6.18 -14.75
N PRO A 61 -12.97 5.68 -13.51
CA PRO A 61 -12.84 4.24 -13.25
C PRO A 61 -14.11 3.44 -13.53
N GLY A 62 -15.10 4.03 -14.24
CA GLY A 62 -16.34 3.38 -14.62
C GLY A 62 -17.16 2.88 -13.43
N ASP A 63 -17.60 1.63 -13.49
CA ASP A 63 -18.48 1.00 -12.49
C ASP A 63 -17.81 0.82 -11.11
N HIS A 64 -16.52 1.14 -10.97
CA HIS A 64 -15.85 1.15 -9.66
C HIS A 64 -16.47 2.18 -8.71
N PHE A 65 -17.02 3.27 -9.24
CA PHE A 65 -17.77 4.24 -8.46
C PHE A 65 -19.28 3.96 -8.56
N GLY A 66 -19.90 3.60 -7.43
CA GLY A 66 -21.34 3.37 -7.30
C GLY A 66 -22.06 4.50 -6.59
N ASN A 67 -23.31 4.80 -7.00
CA ASN A 67 -24.17 5.71 -6.27
C ASN A 67 -25.63 5.19 -6.28
N PRO A 68 -26.09 4.47 -5.24
CA PRO A 68 -25.33 4.05 -4.05
C PRO A 68 -24.29 2.96 -4.38
N PRO A 69 -23.17 2.90 -3.67
CA PRO A 69 -22.20 1.82 -3.79
C PRO A 69 -22.72 0.54 -3.10
N ASP A 70 -22.27 -0.62 -3.57
CA ASP A 70 -22.59 -1.91 -2.94
C ASP A 70 -21.52 -2.39 -1.93
N PHE A 71 -20.36 -1.74 -1.89
CA PHE A 71 -19.20 -2.07 -1.05
C PHE A 71 -18.64 -3.50 -1.28
N VAL A 72 -18.86 -4.05 -2.46
CA VAL A 72 -18.32 -5.32 -2.95
C VAL A 72 -17.52 -5.09 -4.22
N ASP A 73 -18.18 -4.57 -5.26
CA ASP A 73 -17.59 -4.28 -6.56
C ASP A 73 -17.55 -2.76 -6.86
N SER A 74 -18.31 -1.98 -6.09
CA SER A 74 -18.39 -0.53 -6.25
C SER A 74 -18.25 0.22 -4.92
N TRP A 75 -17.66 1.40 -4.99
CA TRP A 75 -17.28 2.22 -3.85
C TRP A 75 -17.79 3.66 -4.01
N PRO A 76 -17.90 4.44 -2.90
CA PRO A 76 -18.07 5.89 -3.01
C PRO A 76 -16.93 6.48 -3.83
N ALA A 77 -17.18 7.57 -4.55
CA ALA A 77 -16.13 8.26 -5.29
C ALA A 77 -15.00 8.72 -4.34
N HIS A 78 -13.77 8.34 -4.65
CA HIS A 78 -12.57 8.59 -3.85
C HIS A 78 -11.35 8.78 -4.75
N CYS A 79 -10.28 9.33 -4.22
CA CYS A 79 -8.97 9.48 -4.85
C CYS A 79 -9.04 10.01 -6.30
N HIS A 80 -9.94 10.97 -6.55
CA HIS A 80 -9.98 11.62 -7.87
C HIS A 80 -8.63 12.26 -8.19
N ALA A 81 -8.17 12.03 -9.41
CA ALA A 81 -6.91 12.58 -9.92
C ALA A 81 -6.83 14.09 -9.68
N ASN A 82 -5.70 14.55 -9.16
CA ASN A 82 -5.43 15.95 -8.80
C ASN A 82 -6.34 16.54 -7.70
N SER A 83 -7.08 15.73 -6.96
CA SER A 83 -7.84 16.20 -5.79
C SER A 83 -6.99 16.12 -4.52
N PRO A 84 -7.32 16.91 -3.48
CA PRO A 84 -6.70 16.76 -2.16
C PRO A 84 -6.88 15.35 -1.56
N GLY A 85 -7.98 14.65 -1.89
CA GLY A 85 -8.27 13.28 -1.44
C GLY A 85 -7.26 12.26 -1.96
N ALA A 86 -6.75 12.46 -3.18
CA ALA A 86 -5.76 11.60 -3.81
C ALA A 86 -4.32 11.87 -3.32
N GLU A 87 -4.08 12.92 -2.55
CA GLU A 87 -2.75 13.19 -2.00
C GLU A 87 -2.44 12.32 -0.79
N PHE A 88 -1.15 12.08 -0.54
CA PHE A 88 -0.72 11.37 0.67
C PHE A 88 -1.17 12.10 1.93
N HIS A 89 -1.55 11.33 2.95
CA HIS A 89 -1.93 11.91 4.22
C HIS A 89 -0.73 12.62 4.88
N PRO A 90 -0.90 13.86 5.42
CA PRO A 90 0.21 14.67 5.94
C PRO A 90 0.99 14.00 7.08
N ASN A 91 0.37 13.10 7.85
CA ASN A 91 1.09 12.33 8.88
C ASN A 91 2.14 11.40 8.29
N LEU A 92 2.07 11.04 7.01
CA LEU A 92 3.12 10.26 6.34
C LEU A 92 4.44 11.03 6.27
N SER A 93 4.39 12.35 6.37
CA SER A 93 5.57 13.24 6.46
C SER A 93 5.86 13.74 7.89
N ARG A 94 5.29 13.09 8.93
CA ARG A 94 5.41 13.57 10.32
C ARG A 94 6.82 13.45 10.90
N ALA A 95 7.51 12.36 10.62
CA ALA A 95 8.85 12.07 11.16
C ALA A 95 9.96 12.27 10.12
N VAL A 96 9.63 12.17 8.84
CA VAL A 96 10.54 12.37 7.71
C VAL A 96 9.75 12.96 6.54
N ALA A 97 10.33 13.87 5.78
CA ALA A 97 9.68 14.35 4.56
C ALA A 97 9.58 13.18 3.56
N ILE A 98 8.38 12.64 3.40
CA ILE A 98 8.20 11.39 2.64
C ILE A 98 8.60 11.55 1.18
N ASP A 99 8.36 12.71 0.60
CA ASP A 99 8.71 13.02 -0.79
C ASP A 99 10.23 13.03 -1.04
N ASP A 100 11.04 13.22 0.03
CA ASP A 100 12.49 13.20 -0.07
C ASP A 100 13.09 11.79 0.00
N VAL A 101 12.31 10.80 0.47
CA VAL A 101 12.78 9.43 0.72
C VAL A 101 12.10 8.38 -0.15
N VAL A 102 10.92 8.66 -0.68
CA VAL A 102 10.26 7.79 -1.67
C VAL A 102 10.97 7.90 -3.01
N ASN A 103 11.46 6.77 -3.50
CA ASN A 103 12.20 6.72 -4.76
C ASN A 103 11.28 6.82 -5.98
N GLU A 104 10.04 6.31 -5.89
CA GLU A 104 9.08 6.32 -6.99
C GLU A 104 7.64 6.16 -6.48
N VAL A 105 6.69 6.74 -7.21
CA VAL A 105 5.25 6.64 -6.94
C VAL A 105 4.54 5.99 -8.13
N PHE A 106 3.76 4.95 -7.84
CA PHE A 106 2.99 4.20 -8.85
C PHE A 106 1.52 4.55 -8.73
N LYS A 107 0.95 5.12 -9.78
CA LYS A 107 -0.46 5.47 -9.88
C LYS A 107 -1.24 4.32 -10.49
N LYS A 108 -2.40 3.99 -9.93
CA LYS A 108 -3.28 2.91 -10.40
C LYS A 108 -4.74 3.35 -10.46
N GLY A 109 -5.56 2.61 -11.21
CA GLY A 109 -6.99 2.82 -11.22
C GLY A 109 -7.48 4.01 -12.05
N GLU A 110 -6.70 4.54 -12.99
CA GLU A 110 -7.09 5.73 -13.76
C GLU A 110 -8.43 5.56 -14.48
N TYR A 111 -8.63 4.42 -15.14
CA TYR A 111 -9.80 4.16 -16.00
C TYR A 111 -10.48 2.80 -15.71
N THR A 112 -10.15 2.16 -14.64
CA THR A 112 -10.71 0.87 -14.22
C THR A 112 -10.57 0.68 -12.72
N ALA A 113 -11.32 -0.28 -12.14
CA ALA A 113 -11.05 -0.75 -10.80
C ALA A 113 -9.62 -1.32 -10.71
N SER A 114 -8.91 -0.98 -9.66
CA SER A 114 -7.56 -1.47 -9.41
C SER A 114 -7.29 -1.53 -7.91
N TYR A 115 -6.74 -2.64 -7.45
CA TYR A 115 -6.45 -2.87 -6.04
C TYR A 115 -4.96 -3.08 -5.79
N SER A 116 -4.31 -3.87 -6.64
CA SER A 116 -2.89 -4.16 -6.47
C SER A 116 -2.01 -2.99 -6.92
N GLY A 117 -0.99 -2.66 -6.12
CA GLY A 117 0.06 -1.74 -6.54
C GLY A 117 0.79 -2.19 -7.82
N PHE A 118 0.76 -3.49 -8.13
CA PHE A 118 1.36 -4.05 -9.35
C PHE A 118 0.54 -3.77 -10.62
N GLU A 119 -0.68 -3.26 -10.49
CA GLU A 119 -1.47 -2.71 -11.61
C GLU A 119 -1.08 -1.26 -11.93
N GLY A 120 -0.28 -0.64 -11.05
CA GLY A 120 0.17 0.74 -11.18
C GLY A 120 1.42 0.90 -12.03
N ALA A 121 1.60 2.12 -12.50
CA ALA A 121 2.78 2.53 -13.24
C ALA A 121 3.26 3.94 -12.82
N THR A 122 4.53 4.21 -13.10
CA THR A 122 5.10 5.56 -13.00
C THR A 122 4.52 6.49 -14.06
N GLU A 123 4.79 7.79 -13.99
CA GLU A 123 4.41 8.73 -15.05
C GLU A 123 5.03 8.40 -16.42
N SER A 124 6.18 7.71 -16.42
CA SER A 124 6.83 7.23 -17.66
C SER A 124 6.26 5.90 -18.17
N GLY A 125 5.33 5.27 -17.45
CA GLY A 125 4.68 4.02 -17.82
C GLY A 125 5.43 2.75 -17.37
N THR A 126 6.43 2.86 -16.49
CA THR A 126 7.14 1.69 -15.95
C THR A 126 6.28 1.05 -14.86
N SER A 127 6.03 -0.27 -14.96
CA SER A 127 5.28 -1.03 -13.95
C SER A 127 6.08 -1.16 -12.64
N LEU A 128 5.37 -1.38 -11.52
CA LEU A 128 6.03 -1.64 -10.23
C LEU A 128 6.95 -2.87 -10.30
N ALA A 129 6.53 -3.94 -10.96
CA ALA A 129 7.33 -5.15 -11.10
C ALA A 129 8.64 -4.91 -11.87
N ASP A 130 8.56 -4.21 -13.02
CA ASP A 130 9.74 -3.92 -13.84
C ASP A 130 10.69 -2.93 -13.12
N TRP A 131 10.12 -1.96 -12.42
CA TRP A 131 10.90 -1.01 -11.64
C TRP A 131 11.69 -1.71 -10.51
N LEU A 132 11.02 -2.57 -9.73
CA LEU A 132 11.66 -3.33 -8.65
C LEU A 132 12.76 -4.25 -9.19
N ARG A 133 12.50 -4.97 -10.28
CA ARG A 133 13.52 -5.83 -10.94
C ARG A 133 14.68 -5.02 -11.48
N GLY A 134 14.43 -3.85 -12.06
CA GLY A 134 15.46 -2.94 -12.57
C GLY A 134 16.37 -2.37 -11.47
N HIS A 135 15.95 -2.45 -10.20
CA HIS A 135 16.72 -2.06 -9.02
C HIS A 135 17.24 -3.25 -8.21
N ASP A 136 17.28 -4.45 -8.81
CA ASP A 136 17.75 -5.69 -8.19
C ASP A 136 17.01 -6.04 -6.89
N ILE A 137 15.74 -5.62 -6.74
CA ILE A 137 14.90 -5.96 -5.58
C ILE A 137 14.42 -7.41 -5.70
N GLU A 138 14.62 -8.19 -4.65
CA GLU A 138 14.20 -9.59 -4.56
C GLU A 138 13.09 -9.80 -3.52
N ALA A 139 12.90 -8.83 -2.63
CA ALA A 139 11.96 -8.93 -1.53
C ALA A 139 11.27 -7.59 -1.26
N VAL A 140 10.04 -7.65 -0.76
CA VAL A 140 9.27 -6.47 -0.40
C VAL A 140 8.66 -6.60 0.99
N ASP A 141 8.63 -5.49 1.72
CA ASP A 141 7.79 -5.29 2.88
C ASP A 141 6.62 -4.39 2.46
N VAL A 142 5.40 -4.81 2.75
CA VAL A 142 4.19 -4.10 2.36
C VAL A 142 3.51 -3.54 3.59
N VAL A 143 3.17 -2.25 3.54
CA VAL A 143 2.50 -1.49 4.61
C VAL A 143 1.41 -0.59 4.00
N GLY A 144 0.49 -0.08 4.79
CA GLY A 144 -0.47 0.94 4.33
C GLY A 144 -1.94 0.58 4.48
N ILE A 145 -2.78 0.96 3.53
CA ILE A 145 -4.25 0.92 3.61
C ILE A 145 -4.85 0.31 2.33
N ALA A 146 -5.86 -0.56 2.42
CA ALA A 146 -6.37 -1.26 3.59
C ALA A 146 -5.90 -2.71 3.58
N THR A 147 -5.73 -3.31 4.76
CA THR A 147 -5.21 -4.67 4.92
C THR A 147 -5.95 -5.68 4.05
N ARG A 148 -7.30 -5.70 4.11
CA ARG A 148 -8.14 -6.63 3.32
C ARG A 148 -8.30 -6.25 1.85
N GLY A 149 -7.90 -5.03 1.48
CA GLY A 149 -8.01 -4.46 0.13
C GLY A 149 -6.67 -4.39 -0.58
N CYS A 150 -6.20 -3.17 -0.81
CA CYS A 150 -5.02 -2.89 -1.61
C CYS A 150 -3.73 -3.49 -1.05
N VAL A 151 -3.57 -3.55 0.29
CA VAL A 151 -2.40 -4.19 0.92
C VAL A 151 -2.36 -5.68 0.57
N LYS A 152 -3.47 -6.41 0.82
CA LYS A 152 -3.57 -7.84 0.47
C LYS A 152 -3.36 -8.08 -1.03
N ALA A 153 -4.05 -7.32 -1.88
CA ALA A 153 -3.92 -7.46 -3.32
C ALA A 153 -2.47 -7.24 -3.80
N THR A 154 -1.81 -6.20 -3.27
CA THR A 154 -0.41 -5.91 -3.58
C THR A 154 0.53 -7.02 -3.09
N ALA A 155 0.32 -7.52 -1.87
CA ALA A 155 1.15 -8.59 -1.32
C ALA A 155 1.01 -9.90 -2.10
N ILE A 156 -0.21 -10.27 -2.52
CA ILE A 156 -0.46 -11.46 -3.34
C ILE A 156 0.18 -11.32 -4.71
N SER A 157 -0.03 -10.17 -5.39
CA SER A 157 0.60 -9.92 -6.69
C SER A 157 2.14 -9.95 -6.59
N ALA A 158 2.72 -9.44 -5.50
CA ALA A 158 4.17 -9.50 -5.31
C ALA A 158 4.70 -10.95 -5.26
N VAL A 159 3.96 -11.87 -4.60
CA VAL A 159 4.31 -13.31 -4.61
C VAL A 159 4.19 -13.89 -6.02
N GLU A 160 3.11 -13.56 -6.74
CA GLU A 160 2.89 -14.02 -8.12
C GLU A 160 3.98 -13.51 -9.07
N GLU A 161 4.50 -12.31 -8.83
CA GLU A 161 5.67 -11.74 -9.55
C GLU A 161 7.02 -12.32 -9.10
N GLY A 162 7.04 -13.20 -8.10
CA GLY A 162 8.22 -13.93 -7.65
C GLY A 162 9.03 -13.26 -6.54
N PHE A 163 8.53 -12.20 -5.92
CA PHE A 163 9.19 -11.55 -4.78
C PHE A 163 8.96 -12.32 -3.48
N GLN A 164 9.92 -12.24 -2.56
CA GLN A 164 9.70 -12.62 -1.17
C GLN A 164 8.92 -11.51 -0.47
N VAL A 165 7.81 -11.85 0.19
CA VAL A 165 6.85 -10.85 0.68
C VAL A 165 6.68 -10.96 2.19
N ARG A 166 6.78 -9.80 2.88
CA ARG A 166 6.28 -9.62 4.24
C ARG A 166 5.22 -8.51 4.24
N VAL A 167 4.23 -8.67 5.09
CA VAL A 167 3.29 -7.59 5.46
C VAL A 167 3.55 -7.23 6.91
N LEU A 168 3.82 -5.96 7.17
CA LEU A 168 4.02 -5.45 8.53
C LEU A 168 2.66 -4.98 9.07
N GLU A 169 1.94 -5.89 9.71
CA GLU A 169 0.52 -5.71 10.06
C GLU A 169 0.27 -4.53 11.01
N ASP A 170 1.21 -4.22 11.88
CA ASP A 170 1.15 -3.08 12.78
C ASP A 170 1.34 -1.72 12.08
N LEU A 171 1.77 -1.73 10.82
CA LEU A 171 1.85 -0.58 9.92
C LEU A 171 0.75 -0.60 8.85
N CYS A 172 -0.34 -1.33 9.10
CA CYS A 172 -1.51 -1.38 8.23
C CYS A 172 -2.77 -0.96 8.99
N ALA A 173 -3.73 -0.36 8.27
CA ALA A 173 -5.07 -0.10 8.78
C ALA A 173 -6.11 -0.87 7.96
N ASP A 174 -7.25 -1.16 8.57
CA ASP A 174 -8.34 -1.91 7.93
C ASP A 174 -9.71 -1.43 8.42
N PRO A 175 -10.76 -1.43 7.58
CA PRO A 175 -12.11 -1.15 8.04
C PRO A 175 -12.53 -2.10 9.18
N ALA A 176 -13.25 -1.57 10.17
CA ALA A 176 -13.71 -2.36 11.32
C ALA A 176 -14.74 -3.43 10.92
N GLU A 177 -15.53 -3.17 9.88
CA GLU A 177 -16.61 -4.05 9.43
C GLU A 177 -16.29 -4.70 8.07
N PRO A 178 -16.60 -5.98 7.87
CA PRO A 178 -17.06 -6.95 8.87
C PRO A 178 -15.93 -7.33 9.86
N PRO A 179 -16.26 -7.72 11.11
CA PRO A 179 -15.27 -7.97 12.16
C PRO A 179 -14.19 -9.02 11.81
N ASP A 180 -14.55 -10.02 11.01
CA ASP A 180 -13.63 -11.09 10.61
C ASP A 180 -12.80 -10.76 9.36
N GLY A 181 -13.02 -9.58 8.74
CA GLY A 181 -12.44 -9.24 7.45
C GLY A 181 -10.91 -9.23 7.46
N THR A 182 -10.32 -8.58 8.46
CA THR A 182 -8.86 -8.50 8.63
C THR A 182 -8.25 -9.88 8.87
N ALA A 183 -8.84 -10.68 9.78
CA ALA A 183 -8.36 -12.03 10.09
C ALA A 183 -8.43 -12.97 8.87
N ASN A 184 -9.49 -12.88 8.08
CA ASN A 184 -9.64 -13.64 6.85
C ASN A 184 -8.59 -13.22 5.80
N ALA A 185 -8.34 -11.93 5.65
CA ALA A 185 -7.31 -11.40 4.74
C ALA A 185 -5.91 -11.88 5.14
N ILE A 186 -5.57 -11.83 6.44
CA ILE A 186 -4.30 -12.34 6.98
C ILE A 186 -4.19 -13.84 6.69
N SER A 187 -5.23 -14.62 6.97
CA SER A 187 -5.22 -16.08 6.72
C SER A 187 -5.02 -16.40 5.24
N GLU A 188 -5.63 -15.64 4.34
CA GLU A 188 -5.43 -15.77 2.89
C GLU A 188 -3.99 -15.46 2.51
N MET A 189 -3.42 -14.35 2.97
CA MET A 189 -2.03 -13.97 2.70
C MET A 189 -1.05 -15.05 3.18
N VAL A 190 -1.21 -15.54 4.40
CA VAL A 190 -0.38 -16.64 4.95
C VAL A 190 -0.49 -17.91 4.11
N SER A 191 -1.69 -18.26 3.62
CA SER A 191 -1.90 -19.43 2.76
C SER A 191 -1.18 -19.32 1.40
N LYS A 192 -0.88 -18.09 0.97
CA LYS A 192 -0.10 -17.78 -0.24
C LYS A 192 1.41 -17.71 -0.01
N GLY A 193 1.87 -17.97 1.23
CA GLY A 193 3.28 -17.93 1.59
C GLY A 193 3.82 -16.54 1.97
N ILE A 194 2.92 -15.59 2.23
CA ILE A 194 3.30 -14.26 2.70
C ILE A 194 3.57 -14.33 4.20
N ASP A 195 4.68 -13.76 4.64
CA ASP A 195 5.02 -13.61 6.06
C ASP A 195 4.31 -12.37 6.63
N VAL A 196 3.27 -12.60 7.45
CA VAL A 196 2.56 -11.51 8.13
C VAL A 196 3.12 -11.39 9.54
N THR A 197 3.72 -10.25 9.84
CA THR A 197 4.49 -10.02 11.06
C THR A 197 4.44 -8.56 11.49
N THR A 198 5.16 -8.17 12.52
CA THR A 198 5.24 -6.78 12.99
C THR A 198 6.59 -6.14 12.62
N ALA A 199 6.61 -4.80 12.53
CA ALA A 199 7.81 -4.03 12.23
C ALA A 199 8.94 -4.24 13.25
N ASP A 200 8.61 -4.53 14.52
CA ASP A 200 9.61 -4.80 15.55
C ASP A 200 10.20 -6.21 15.45
N ALA A 201 9.45 -7.17 14.95
CA ALA A 201 9.92 -8.55 14.78
C ALA A 201 10.96 -8.70 13.66
N VAL A 202 11.02 -7.75 12.71
CA VAL A 202 11.96 -7.73 11.58
C VAL A 202 13.15 -6.80 11.79
N GLY A 203 13.33 -6.36 13.00
CA GLY A 203 14.25 -5.39 13.57
C GLY A 203 15.71 -5.37 13.20
#